data_1ff445f8b7d0f76b791211356b13dd15
#
_entry.id   1ff445f8b7d0f76b791211356b13dd15
#
_cell.length_a   1.000
_cell.length_b   1.000
_cell.length_c   1.000
_cell.angle_alpha   90.00
_cell.angle_beta   90.00
_cell.angle_gamma   90.00
#
_symmetry.space_group_name_H-M   'P 1'
#
loop_
_entity.id
_entity.type
_entity.pdbx_description
1 polymer ?
#
loop_
_entity_poly.entity_id
_entity_poly.type
_entity_poly.pdbx_seq_one_letter_code
_entity_poly.pdbx_strand_id
1 'polypeptide(L)'
;MMKSFLKSILYFIATVIIMVAISTVIRTLRPVPVFDFEIEYAISESAVSPGDSLECSPVISNTGNIDGYVSFEIMQPLVPDEDIPLYIIDINDPWQKNGEHILGDDISTTYIYSVPLKPGETTVPLCNVITMAQIPLPTYIRIDDINFSIKMYAEEVE
;
A
#
# COMPACT_ATOMS: atom_id res chain seq x y z
N MET A 1 54.54 32.87 -27.35
CA MET A 1 54.03 32.33 -26.04
C MET A 1 52.60 32.78 -25.69
N MET A 2 52.25 34.06 -25.75
CA MET A 2 50.92 34.60 -25.34
C MET A 2 49.73 33.99 -26.11
N LYS A 3 49.83 33.74 -27.42
CA LYS A 3 48.75 33.13 -28.21
C LYS A 3 48.45 31.66 -27.85
N SER A 4 49.43 30.89 -27.41
CA SER A 4 49.25 29.51 -26.96
C SER A 4 48.55 29.44 -25.59
N PHE A 5 48.95 30.34 -24.70
CA PHE A 5 48.38 30.45 -23.37
C PHE A 5 46.90 30.87 -23.44
N LEU A 6 46.55 31.81 -24.30
CA LEU A 6 45.20 32.26 -24.50
C LEU A 6 44.29 31.13 -25.04
N LYS A 7 44.81 30.31 -25.96
CA LYS A 7 44.07 29.14 -26.45
C LYS A 7 43.80 28.12 -25.36
N SER A 8 44.77 27.83 -24.49
CA SER A 8 44.57 26.89 -23.37
C SER A 8 43.51 27.36 -22.40
N ILE A 9 43.49 28.66 -22.08
CA ILE A 9 42.45 29.24 -21.23
C ILE A 9 41.08 29.10 -21.88
N LEU A 10 40.97 29.38 -23.17
CA LEU A 10 39.72 29.30 -23.92
C LEU A 10 39.17 27.86 -23.94
N TYR A 11 40.01 26.84 -24.12
CA TYR A 11 39.65 25.44 -24.07
C TYR A 11 39.18 25.03 -22.65
N PHE A 12 39.88 25.48 -21.63
CA PHE A 12 39.51 25.21 -20.26
C PHE A 12 38.13 25.78 -19.93
N ILE A 13 37.85 27.04 -20.29
CA ILE A 13 36.56 27.69 -20.08
C ILE A 13 35.46 26.95 -20.85
N ALA A 14 35.70 26.59 -22.12
CA ALA A 14 34.72 25.83 -22.90
C ALA A 14 34.40 24.47 -22.27
N THR A 15 35.42 23.76 -21.76
CA THR A 15 35.19 22.47 -21.07
C THR A 15 34.38 22.63 -19.81
N VAL A 16 34.63 23.64 -19.00
CA VAL A 16 33.87 23.92 -17.80
C VAL A 16 32.40 24.24 -18.13
N ILE A 17 32.17 25.07 -19.16
CA ILE A 17 30.79 25.40 -19.59
C ILE A 17 30.04 24.13 -20.05
N ILE A 18 30.71 23.27 -20.84
CA ILE A 18 30.11 22.01 -21.30
C ILE A 18 29.78 21.09 -20.09
N MET A 19 30.70 20.94 -19.13
CA MET A 19 30.44 20.14 -17.94
C MET A 19 29.28 20.66 -17.11
N VAL A 20 29.17 21.98 -16.92
CA VAL A 20 28.06 22.60 -16.21
C VAL A 20 26.76 22.37 -16.97
N ALA A 21 26.74 22.56 -18.29
CA ALA A 21 25.56 22.32 -19.11
C ALA A 21 25.10 20.85 -19.03
N ILE A 22 26.02 19.89 -19.15
CA ILE A 22 25.72 18.46 -19.03
C ILE A 22 25.18 18.15 -17.62
N SER A 23 25.79 18.68 -16.56
CA SER A 23 25.35 18.48 -15.19
C SER A 23 23.92 19.03 -14.96
N THR A 24 23.61 20.18 -15.55
CA THR A 24 22.28 20.79 -15.45
C THR A 24 21.24 19.94 -16.19
N VAL A 25 21.56 19.49 -17.41
CA VAL A 25 20.68 18.62 -18.20
C VAL A 25 20.43 17.29 -17.46
N ILE A 26 21.45 16.67 -16.88
CA ILE A 26 21.28 15.43 -16.11
C ILE A 26 20.36 15.67 -14.89
N ARG A 27 20.48 16.80 -14.20
CA ARG A 27 19.62 17.12 -13.06
C ARG A 27 18.18 17.37 -13.48
N THR A 28 17.94 18.01 -14.61
CA THR A 28 16.58 18.28 -15.12
C THR A 28 15.92 17.04 -15.74
N LEU A 29 16.70 16.06 -16.18
CA LEU A 29 16.19 14.80 -16.72
C LEU A 29 15.98 13.70 -15.66
N ARG A 30 16.43 13.93 -14.42
CA ARG A 30 16.09 12.99 -13.35
C ARG A 30 14.59 13.10 -13.04
N PRO A 31 13.84 12.00 -13.10
CA PRO A 31 12.45 12.02 -12.68
C PRO A 31 12.39 12.50 -11.22
N VAL A 32 11.46 13.38 -10.93
CA VAL A 32 11.18 13.76 -9.55
C VAL A 32 10.67 12.51 -8.84
N PRO A 33 11.21 12.15 -7.66
CA PRO A 33 10.67 11.04 -6.88
C PRO A 33 9.18 11.28 -6.62
N VAL A 34 8.36 10.33 -7.01
CA VAL A 34 6.90 10.36 -6.78
C VAL A 34 6.55 9.09 -6.00
N PHE A 35 6.12 9.31 -4.77
CA PHE A 35 5.58 8.28 -3.91
C PHE A 35 4.07 8.25 -4.09
N ASP A 36 3.56 7.26 -4.82
CA ASP A 36 2.15 7.15 -5.14
C ASP A 36 1.71 5.69 -5.24
N PHE A 37 0.53 5.40 -4.67
CA PHE A 37 -0.03 4.05 -4.61
C PHE A 37 -1.53 4.09 -4.81
N GLU A 38 -2.05 3.11 -5.50
CA GLU A 38 -3.48 2.93 -5.73
C GLU A 38 -3.96 1.63 -5.12
N ILE A 39 -5.13 1.67 -4.47
CA ILE A 39 -5.81 0.49 -3.96
C ILE A 39 -6.94 0.10 -4.92
N GLU A 40 -6.95 -1.16 -5.31
CA GLU A 40 -8.08 -1.76 -5.99
C GLU A 40 -8.67 -2.86 -5.11
N TYR A 41 -9.96 -2.88 -4.98
CA TYR A 41 -10.67 -3.94 -4.27
C TYR A 41 -12.00 -4.24 -4.95
N ALA A 42 -12.31 -5.53 -5.04
CA ALA A 42 -13.63 -6.00 -5.37
C ALA A 42 -14.22 -6.67 -4.13
N ILE A 43 -15.37 -6.19 -3.69
CA ILE A 43 -16.18 -6.84 -2.65
C ILE A 43 -17.51 -7.16 -3.30
N SER A 44 -17.93 -8.42 -3.24
CA SER A 44 -19.27 -8.78 -3.69
C SER A 44 -20.30 -8.19 -2.72
N GLU A 45 -21.18 -7.31 -3.21
CA GLU A 45 -22.24 -6.65 -2.43
C GLU A 45 -23.38 -7.62 -2.03
N SER A 46 -23.07 -8.79 -1.57
CA SER A 46 -24.09 -9.74 -1.11
C SER A 46 -24.33 -9.58 0.39
N ALA A 47 -25.58 -9.57 0.80
CA ALA A 47 -25.91 -9.67 2.21
C ALA A 47 -25.32 -10.98 2.76
N VAL A 48 -24.55 -10.88 3.85
CA VAL A 48 -23.83 -12.01 4.44
C VAL A 48 -24.57 -12.49 5.65
N SER A 49 -24.80 -13.78 5.73
CA SER A 49 -25.32 -14.45 6.90
C SER A 49 -24.19 -15.18 7.64
N PRO A 50 -24.32 -15.50 8.93
CA PRO A 50 -23.35 -16.28 9.66
C PRO A 50 -22.98 -17.57 8.92
N GLY A 51 -21.69 -17.76 8.63
CA GLY A 51 -21.15 -18.87 7.86
C GLY A 51 -21.04 -18.65 6.35
N ASP A 52 -21.61 -17.55 5.82
CA ASP A 52 -21.46 -17.19 4.42
C ASP A 52 -20.07 -16.61 4.14
N SER A 53 -19.64 -16.70 2.89
CA SER A 53 -18.37 -16.17 2.42
C SER A 53 -18.57 -15.11 1.33
N LEU A 54 -17.77 -14.05 1.41
CA LEU A 54 -17.67 -12.97 0.43
C LEU A 54 -16.36 -13.10 -0.35
N GLU A 55 -16.41 -12.93 -1.66
CA GLU A 55 -15.19 -12.72 -2.43
C GLU A 55 -14.66 -11.31 -2.15
N CYS A 56 -13.39 -11.23 -1.77
CA CYS A 56 -12.71 -9.98 -1.48
C CYS A 56 -11.24 -10.12 -1.86
N SER A 57 -10.79 -9.30 -2.80
CA SER A 57 -9.42 -9.39 -3.32
C SER A 57 -8.74 -8.00 -3.36
N PRO A 58 -8.46 -7.38 -2.20
CA PRO A 58 -7.79 -6.09 -2.18
C PRO A 58 -6.33 -6.22 -2.58
N VAL A 59 -5.90 -5.36 -3.50
CA VAL A 59 -4.51 -5.24 -3.97
C VAL A 59 -4.06 -3.79 -3.90
N ILE A 60 -2.74 -3.59 -3.80
CA ILE A 60 -2.09 -2.28 -3.87
C ILE A 60 -1.16 -2.26 -5.07
N SER A 61 -1.27 -1.23 -5.91
CA SER A 61 -0.37 -0.97 -7.03
C SER A 61 0.51 0.24 -6.75
N ASN A 62 1.81 0.11 -6.98
CA ASN A 62 2.72 1.26 -6.93
C ASN A 62 2.67 2.01 -8.26
N THR A 63 1.98 3.14 -8.28
CA THR A 63 1.83 4.04 -9.44
C THR A 63 2.90 5.13 -9.47
N GLY A 64 3.73 5.22 -8.41
CA GLY A 64 4.86 6.11 -8.30
C GLY A 64 6.09 5.66 -9.08
N ASN A 65 7.24 6.27 -8.80
CA ASN A 65 8.52 5.94 -9.43
C ASN A 65 9.65 5.60 -8.44
N ILE A 66 9.29 5.34 -7.20
CA ILE A 66 10.19 4.89 -6.12
C ILE A 66 9.62 3.65 -5.44
N ASP A 67 10.49 2.85 -4.87
CA ASP A 67 10.11 1.66 -4.10
C ASP A 67 9.44 2.06 -2.78
N GLY A 68 8.48 1.25 -2.31
CA GLY A 68 7.82 1.51 -1.03
C GLY A 68 7.28 0.25 -0.37
N TYR A 69 7.17 0.31 0.95
CA TYR A 69 6.46 -0.69 1.74
C TYR A 69 4.99 -0.34 1.86
N VAL A 70 4.14 -1.34 1.80
CA VAL A 70 2.69 -1.15 1.87
C VAL A 70 2.07 -2.04 2.95
N SER A 71 0.98 -1.53 3.54
CA SER A 71 0.21 -2.25 4.54
C SER A 71 -1.28 -1.96 4.41
N PHE A 72 -2.10 -2.91 4.84
CA PHE A 72 -3.53 -2.74 5.06
C PHE A 72 -3.85 -2.71 6.54
N GLU A 73 -4.73 -1.80 6.93
CA GLU A 73 -5.44 -1.85 8.20
C GLU A 73 -6.89 -2.24 7.93
N ILE A 74 -7.32 -3.34 8.51
CA ILE A 74 -8.70 -3.82 8.44
C ILE A 74 -9.36 -3.57 9.78
N MET A 75 -10.43 -2.82 9.78
CA MET A 75 -11.28 -2.62 10.93
C MET A 75 -12.61 -3.36 10.72
N GLN A 76 -12.97 -4.18 11.66
CA GLN A 76 -14.18 -5.01 11.64
C GLN A 76 -14.80 -5.14 13.02
N PRO A 77 -16.12 -5.38 13.13
CA PRO A 77 -16.75 -5.59 14.42
C PRO A 77 -16.29 -6.88 15.09
N LEU A 78 -16.31 -6.84 16.43
CA LEU A 78 -16.18 -8.03 17.25
C LEU A 78 -17.51 -8.79 17.31
N VAL A 79 -17.40 -10.08 17.59
CA VAL A 79 -18.58 -10.87 17.98
C VAL A 79 -19.11 -10.33 19.31
N PRO A 80 -20.41 -10.03 19.43
CA PRO A 80 -20.97 -9.53 20.67
C PRO A 80 -20.65 -10.43 21.87
N ASP A 81 -20.20 -9.80 22.94
CA ASP A 81 -19.78 -10.45 24.20
C ASP A 81 -18.56 -11.38 24.09
N GLU A 82 -17.82 -11.33 22.95
CA GLU A 82 -16.60 -12.09 22.73
C GLU A 82 -15.51 -11.19 22.10
N ASP A 83 -14.24 -11.38 22.49
CA ASP A 83 -13.10 -10.63 21.92
C ASP A 83 -12.55 -11.30 20.65
N ILE A 84 -13.45 -11.74 19.75
CA ILE A 84 -13.08 -12.35 18.48
C ILE A 84 -13.64 -11.56 17.29
N PRO A 85 -12.92 -11.50 16.16
CA PRO A 85 -13.40 -10.80 14.98
C PRO A 85 -14.63 -11.49 14.38
N LEU A 86 -15.58 -10.69 13.91
CA LEU A 86 -16.79 -11.19 13.26
C LEU A 86 -16.48 -11.84 11.89
N TYR A 87 -15.45 -11.38 11.21
CA TYR A 87 -15.02 -11.92 9.91
C TYR A 87 -13.68 -12.63 10.03
N ILE A 88 -13.63 -13.84 9.48
CA ILE A 88 -12.41 -14.64 9.34
C ILE A 88 -11.82 -14.34 7.98
N ILE A 89 -10.56 -13.89 7.96
CA ILE A 89 -9.85 -13.49 6.75
C ILE A 89 -8.68 -14.45 6.57
N ASP A 90 -8.70 -15.21 5.48
CA ASP A 90 -7.58 -16.10 5.13
C ASP A 90 -6.55 -15.32 4.30
N ILE A 91 -5.41 -15.04 4.93
CA ILE A 91 -4.38 -14.14 4.39
C ILE A 91 -3.44 -14.88 3.47
N ASN A 92 -3.25 -14.33 2.26
CA ASN A 92 -2.32 -14.87 1.28
C ASN A 92 -0.86 -14.49 1.59
N ASP A 93 0.08 -15.40 1.38
CA ASP A 93 1.49 -15.06 1.34
C ASP A 93 1.78 -14.05 0.20
N PRO A 94 2.69 -13.09 0.37
CA PRO A 94 3.59 -12.83 1.51
C PRO A 94 3.06 -11.80 2.51
N TRP A 95 1.75 -11.57 2.60
CA TRP A 95 1.16 -10.71 3.61
C TRP A 95 1.33 -11.32 5.01
N GLN A 96 1.59 -10.48 6.00
CA GLN A 96 1.82 -10.90 7.39
C GLN A 96 1.06 -10.00 8.35
N LYS A 97 0.43 -10.61 9.35
CA LYS A 97 -0.20 -9.87 10.45
C LYS A 97 0.90 -9.18 11.28
N ASN A 98 0.81 -7.87 11.44
CA ASN A 98 1.80 -7.06 12.15
C ASN A 98 1.28 -6.48 13.48
N GLY A 99 -0.02 -6.40 13.68
CA GLY A 99 -0.60 -5.87 14.91
C GLY A 99 -2.09 -6.03 14.95
N GLU A 100 -2.64 -5.91 16.17
CA GLU A 100 -4.07 -5.99 16.42
C GLU A 100 -4.41 -5.14 17.63
N HIS A 101 -5.47 -4.36 17.54
CA HIS A 101 -5.96 -3.49 18.59
C HIS A 101 -7.48 -3.53 18.68
N ILE A 102 -8.01 -3.72 19.89
CA ILE A 102 -9.45 -3.62 20.17
C ILE A 102 -9.80 -2.16 20.41
N LEU A 103 -10.82 -1.65 19.72
CA LEU A 103 -11.28 -0.27 19.73
C LEU A 103 -12.79 -0.23 20.01
N GLY A 104 -13.17 -0.42 21.28
CA GLY A 104 -14.59 -0.55 21.66
C GLY A 104 -15.17 -1.89 21.18
N ASP A 105 -16.18 -1.84 20.33
CA ASP A 105 -16.83 -3.03 19.76
C ASP A 105 -16.19 -3.48 18.43
N ASP A 106 -15.10 -2.84 18.01
CA ASP A 106 -14.37 -3.14 16.80
C ASP A 106 -12.96 -3.66 17.09
N ILE A 107 -12.40 -4.37 16.13
CA ILE A 107 -11.00 -4.79 16.11
C ILE A 107 -10.33 -4.27 14.86
N SER A 108 -9.17 -3.62 15.05
CA SER A 108 -8.30 -3.18 13.96
C SER A 108 -7.11 -4.11 13.85
N THR A 109 -6.90 -4.70 12.67
CA THR A 109 -5.77 -5.58 12.39
C THR A 109 -4.94 -5.03 11.24
N THR A 110 -3.62 -4.90 11.46
CA THR A 110 -2.68 -4.43 10.43
C THR A 110 -1.97 -5.62 9.78
N TYR A 111 -1.93 -5.62 8.46
CA TYR A 111 -1.21 -6.58 7.62
C TYR A 111 -0.17 -5.85 6.80
N ILE A 112 1.06 -6.32 6.82
CA ILE A 112 2.18 -5.76 6.04
C ILE A 112 2.54 -6.67 4.88
N TYR A 113 2.90 -6.08 3.73
CA TYR A 113 3.51 -6.80 2.62
C TYR A 113 5.00 -6.93 2.89
N SER A 114 5.53 -8.16 2.98
CA SER A 114 6.86 -8.43 3.51
C SER A 114 8.03 -7.98 2.60
N VAL A 115 7.74 -7.53 1.38
CA VAL A 115 8.73 -7.05 0.42
C VAL A 115 8.35 -5.66 -0.09
N PRO A 116 9.33 -4.79 -0.40
CA PRO A 116 9.03 -3.49 -1.00
C PRO A 116 8.45 -3.67 -2.40
N LEU A 117 7.44 -2.88 -2.72
CA LEU A 117 6.76 -2.87 -4.01
C LEU A 117 7.47 -1.88 -4.93
N LYS A 118 7.98 -2.36 -6.07
CA LYS A 118 8.65 -1.51 -7.05
C LYS A 118 7.65 -0.74 -7.92
N PRO A 119 8.10 0.35 -8.57
CA PRO A 119 7.30 1.07 -9.54
C PRO A 119 6.65 0.15 -10.58
N GLY A 120 5.33 0.28 -10.73
CA GLY A 120 4.52 -0.53 -11.65
C GLY A 120 4.21 -1.95 -11.19
N GLU A 121 4.67 -2.37 -10.00
CA GLU A 121 4.29 -3.66 -9.42
C GLU A 121 2.98 -3.55 -8.63
N THR A 122 2.26 -4.66 -8.57
CA THR A 122 1.03 -4.83 -7.78
C THR A 122 1.24 -5.98 -6.80
N THR A 123 0.74 -5.84 -5.58
CA THR A 123 0.77 -6.93 -4.58
C THR A 123 -0.07 -8.12 -5.04
N VAL A 124 0.19 -9.29 -4.48
CA VAL A 124 -0.84 -10.33 -4.47
C VAL A 124 -2.05 -9.86 -3.65
N PRO A 125 -3.27 -10.32 -3.93
CA PRO A 125 -4.43 -10.00 -3.10
C PRO A 125 -4.15 -10.32 -1.62
N LEU A 126 -4.58 -9.43 -0.71
CA LEU A 126 -4.43 -9.68 0.73
C LEU A 126 -5.14 -10.97 1.14
N CYS A 127 -6.35 -11.17 0.61
CA CYS A 127 -7.16 -12.37 0.77
C CYS A 127 -7.97 -12.60 -0.50
N ASN A 128 -8.56 -13.77 -0.65
CA ASN A 128 -9.49 -14.07 -1.75
C ASN A 128 -10.93 -14.16 -1.25
N VAL A 129 -11.08 -14.53 0.01
CA VAL A 129 -12.39 -14.78 0.65
C VAL A 129 -12.36 -14.26 2.07
N ILE A 130 -13.47 -13.67 2.48
CA ILE A 130 -13.78 -13.31 3.86
C ILE A 130 -15.00 -14.12 4.26
N THR A 131 -14.92 -14.82 5.38
CA THR A 131 -16.01 -15.66 5.87
C THR A 131 -16.58 -15.05 7.15
N MET A 132 -17.89 -14.84 7.23
CA MET A 132 -18.53 -14.41 8.46
C MET A 132 -18.54 -15.56 9.46
N ALA A 133 -18.15 -15.28 10.71
CA ALA A 133 -18.11 -16.27 11.78
C ALA A 133 -19.50 -16.93 11.97
N GLN A 134 -19.51 -18.24 12.20
CA GLN A 134 -20.74 -19.00 12.41
C GLN A 134 -21.22 -18.88 13.86
N ILE A 135 -21.83 -17.75 14.19
CA ILE A 135 -22.29 -17.41 15.53
C ILE A 135 -23.80 -17.11 15.52
N PRO A 136 -24.50 -17.37 16.61
CA PRO A 136 -25.86 -16.91 16.76
C PRO A 136 -25.85 -15.38 16.98
N LEU A 137 -26.11 -14.61 15.90
CA LEU A 137 -26.28 -13.17 16.05
C LEU A 137 -27.51 -12.84 16.88
N PRO A 138 -27.40 -11.90 17.84
CA PRO A 138 -28.56 -11.36 18.52
C PRO A 138 -29.54 -10.77 17.50
N THR A 139 -30.84 -10.94 17.73
CA THR A 139 -31.93 -10.51 16.83
C THR A 139 -31.99 -9.00 16.59
N TYR A 140 -31.28 -8.20 17.37
CA TYR A 140 -31.20 -6.75 17.24
C TYR A 140 -30.03 -6.26 16.36
N ILE A 141 -29.07 -7.12 15.98
CA ILE A 141 -28.03 -6.77 15.04
C ILE A 141 -28.54 -6.97 13.62
N ARG A 142 -28.57 -5.88 12.85
CA ARG A 142 -28.85 -5.95 11.42
C ARG A 142 -27.51 -6.10 10.70
N ILE A 143 -27.48 -6.93 9.68
CA ILE A 143 -26.31 -7.13 8.82
C ILE A 143 -25.86 -5.80 8.18
N ASP A 144 -26.80 -4.90 7.89
CA ASP A 144 -26.56 -3.55 7.36
C ASP A 144 -25.79 -2.64 8.35
N ASP A 145 -25.77 -2.97 9.64
CA ASP A 145 -25.05 -2.21 10.68
C ASP A 145 -23.59 -2.70 10.86
N ILE A 146 -23.17 -3.74 10.12
CA ILE A 146 -21.83 -4.31 10.21
C ILE A 146 -20.91 -3.56 9.28
N ASN A 147 -20.08 -2.67 9.84
CA ASN A 147 -19.09 -1.92 9.12
C ASN A 147 -17.79 -2.71 9.00
N PHE A 148 -17.34 -2.88 7.76
CA PHE A 148 -16.02 -3.41 7.44
C PHE A 148 -15.27 -2.35 6.67
N SER A 149 -14.10 -1.93 7.15
CA SER A 149 -13.30 -0.94 6.46
C SER A 149 -11.88 -1.43 6.21
N ILE A 150 -11.36 -1.07 5.03
CA ILE A 150 -9.96 -1.33 4.64
C ILE A 150 -9.30 0.02 4.41
N LYS A 151 -8.19 0.26 5.08
CA LYS A 151 -7.33 1.43 4.85
C LYS A 151 -5.97 0.95 4.37
N MET A 152 -5.39 1.68 3.43
CA MET A 152 -4.05 1.46 2.93
C MET A 152 -3.08 2.44 3.60
N TYR A 153 -1.89 1.96 3.91
CA TYR A 153 -0.75 2.78 4.28
C TYR A 153 0.43 2.42 3.39
N ALA A 154 1.25 3.40 3.07
CA ALA A 154 2.45 3.21 2.28
C ALA A 154 3.59 4.06 2.84
N GLU A 155 4.82 3.50 2.85
CA GLU A 155 6.03 4.15 3.34
C GLU A 155 7.14 3.99 2.29
N GLU A 156 7.87 5.08 2.04
CA GLU A 156 9.04 5.08 1.15
C GLU A 156 10.16 4.19 1.73
N VAL A 157 10.88 3.50 0.86
CA VAL A 157 12.11 2.79 1.24
C VAL A 157 13.23 3.81 1.39
N GLU A 158 13.79 3.96 2.60
CA GLU A 158 14.94 4.82 2.90
C GLU A 158 16.26 4.28 2.32
#